data_01d25c1582574e0d12f865e476cc0b25
#
_entry.id   01d25c1582574e0d12f865e476cc0b25
#
_cell.length_a   1.000
_cell.length_b   1.000
_cell.length_c   1.000
_cell.angle_alpha   90.00
_cell.angle_beta   90.00
_cell.angle_gamma   90.00
#
_symmetry.space_group_name_H-M   'P 1'
#
loop_
_entity.id
_entity.type
_entity.pdbx_description
1 polymer ?
#
loop_
_entity_poly.entity_id
_entity_poly.type
_entity_poly.pdbx_seq_one_letter_code
_entity_poly.pdbx_strand_id
1 'polypeptide(L)'
;MDWPKQSFAWWSFVDGRLAPEAVLEAAARIGYTGVDLPGPEHWPLIRSHGLTITAIGGHNSIEAGLNRREHHDRIAAEIAAKLELAVEWQIPKLICFSGSRDGLDDASGIEVTAEGLSRVARLAEDAGVMLVLELLNSKVDHPDYQCDHTAWGAAVCALVASPRVKLLYDVYHMQIMEGDIIRTIDEHQAMIGHYHTAGNPGRHEIGSSQELNYVAIMRAIAATGYRDWVCHEFVPA
;
A
#
# COMPACT_ATOMS: atom_id res chain seq x y z
N MET A 1 1.03 21.91 -12.93
CA MET A 1 1.01 21.08 -11.70
C MET A 1 1.41 19.69 -12.14
N ASP A 2 2.52 19.19 -11.60
CA ASP A 2 2.94 17.83 -11.93
C ASP A 2 2.09 16.86 -11.11
N TRP A 3 1.42 15.96 -11.79
CA TRP A 3 0.54 14.96 -11.16
C TRP A 3 1.33 13.72 -10.75
N PRO A 4 0.91 13.00 -9.69
CA PRO A 4 1.40 11.65 -9.42
C PRO A 4 1.23 10.72 -10.62
N LYS A 5 2.13 9.76 -10.75
CA LYS A 5 2.01 8.66 -11.71
C LYS A 5 0.83 7.77 -11.31
N GLN A 6 0.34 6.95 -12.24
CA GLN A 6 -0.74 6.01 -11.97
C GLN A 6 -0.27 4.58 -12.14
N SER A 7 -0.67 3.73 -11.20
CA SER A 7 -0.53 2.27 -11.25
C SER A 7 -1.88 1.60 -10.97
N PHE A 8 -1.94 0.30 -11.16
CA PHE A 8 -3.11 -0.50 -10.82
C PHE A 8 -2.69 -1.80 -10.13
N ALA A 9 -3.56 -2.32 -9.26
CA ALA A 9 -3.34 -3.58 -8.59
C ALA A 9 -3.61 -4.74 -9.54
N TRP A 10 -2.64 -5.65 -9.67
CA TRP A 10 -2.71 -6.78 -10.60
C TRP A 10 -3.94 -7.64 -10.40
N TRP A 11 -4.20 -8.02 -9.14
CA TRP A 11 -5.31 -8.89 -8.78
C TRP A 11 -6.70 -8.30 -9.10
N SER A 12 -6.81 -6.96 -9.13
CA SER A 12 -8.06 -6.25 -9.41
C SER A 12 -8.49 -6.36 -10.88
N PHE A 13 -7.52 -6.39 -11.79
CA PHE A 13 -7.77 -6.27 -13.23
C PHE A 13 -7.38 -7.51 -14.03
N VAL A 14 -6.52 -8.36 -13.50
CA VAL A 14 -6.11 -9.62 -14.11
C VAL A 14 -6.75 -10.78 -13.35
N ASP A 15 -8.04 -10.91 -13.53
CA ASP A 15 -8.92 -11.87 -12.83
C ASP A 15 -9.36 -13.06 -13.71
N GLY A 16 -8.75 -13.19 -14.88
CA GLY A 16 -9.05 -14.25 -15.85
C GLY A 16 -10.12 -13.88 -16.90
N ARG A 17 -10.76 -12.71 -16.79
CA ARG A 17 -11.69 -12.20 -17.84
C ARG A 17 -10.98 -11.77 -19.10
N LEU A 18 -9.79 -11.23 -18.97
CA LEU A 18 -8.91 -10.80 -20.06
C LEU A 18 -7.55 -11.44 -19.95
N ALA A 19 -6.87 -11.64 -21.08
CA ALA A 19 -5.49 -12.07 -21.08
C ALA A 19 -4.59 -10.98 -20.45
N PRO A 20 -3.57 -11.34 -19.66
CA PRO A 20 -2.64 -10.39 -19.05
C PRO A 20 -2.05 -9.38 -20.03
N GLU A 21 -1.67 -9.84 -21.23
CA GLU A 21 -1.11 -9.00 -22.29
C GLU A 21 -2.09 -7.90 -22.71
N ALA A 22 -3.37 -8.24 -22.88
CA ALA A 22 -4.41 -7.28 -23.28
C ALA A 22 -4.63 -6.20 -22.20
N VAL A 23 -4.58 -6.58 -20.91
CA VAL A 23 -4.67 -5.62 -19.81
C VAL A 23 -3.45 -4.69 -19.81
N LEU A 24 -2.23 -5.22 -19.96
CA LEU A 24 -1.01 -4.42 -19.98
C LEU A 24 -0.92 -3.48 -21.18
N GLU A 25 -1.31 -3.94 -22.37
CA GLU A 25 -1.40 -3.09 -23.56
C GLU A 25 -2.41 -1.94 -23.38
N ALA A 26 -3.59 -2.25 -22.82
CA ALA A 26 -4.59 -1.23 -22.53
C ALA A 26 -4.07 -0.23 -21.48
N ALA A 27 -3.48 -0.70 -20.39
CA ALA A 27 -2.93 0.12 -19.33
C ALA A 27 -1.85 1.08 -19.88
N ALA A 28 -0.88 0.57 -20.63
CA ALA A 28 0.17 1.40 -21.24
C ALA A 28 -0.41 2.45 -22.22
N ARG A 29 -1.39 2.06 -23.03
CA ARG A 29 -2.04 2.95 -23.99
C ARG A 29 -2.79 4.11 -23.33
N ILE A 30 -3.43 3.89 -22.18
CA ILE A 30 -4.18 4.93 -21.46
C ILE A 30 -3.31 5.75 -20.49
N GLY A 31 -2.02 5.41 -20.35
CA GLY A 31 -1.05 6.20 -19.63
C GLY A 31 -0.69 5.71 -18.23
N TYR A 32 -1.06 4.49 -17.85
CA TYR A 32 -0.50 3.85 -16.66
C TYR A 32 0.99 3.58 -16.84
N THR A 33 1.75 3.72 -15.75
CA THR A 33 3.20 3.51 -15.77
C THR A 33 3.66 2.47 -14.75
N GLY A 34 2.73 1.92 -13.97
CA GLY A 34 3.04 0.97 -12.93
C GLY A 34 1.98 -0.07 -12.66
N VAL A 35 2.40 -1.14 -11.99
CA VAL A 35 1.57 -2.27 -11.56
C VAL A 35 1.95 -2.63 -10.12
N ASP A 36 0.96 -2.73 -9.25
CA ASP A 36 1.11 -3.16 -7.86
C ASP A 36 0.72 -4.64 -7.72
N LEU A 37 1.39 -5.35 -6.83
CA LEU A 37 1.06 -6.69 -6.37
C LEU A 37 0.99 -7.79 -7.47
N PRO A 38 1.80 -7.75 -8.53
CA PRO A 38 1.87 -8.87 -9.45
C PRO A 38 2.67 -10.03 -8.85
N GLY A 39 2.28 -11.27 -9.17
CA GLY A 39 3.12 -12.44 -8.91
C GLY A 39 4.42 -12.40 -9.72
N PRO A 40 5.51 -13.00 -9.21
CA PRO A 40 6.83 -12.94 -9.86
C PRO A 40 6.85 -13.54 -11.27
N GLU A 41 5.96 -14.48 -11.56
CA GLU A 41 5.79 -15.09 -12.89
C GLU A 41 5.38 -14.08 -13.97
N HIS A 42 4.79 -12.94 -13.58
CA HIS A 42 4.32 -11.89 -14.48
C HIS A 42 5.32 -10.73 -14.66
N TRP A 43 6.37 -10.65 -13.83
CA TRP A 43 7.30 -9.52 -13.85
C TRP A 43 8.01 -9.30 -15.19
N PRO A 44 8.50 -10.35 -15.88
CA PRO A 44 9.11 -10.18 -17.21
C PRO A 44 8.11 -9.61 -18.22
N LEU A 45 6.85 -10.07 -18.18
CA LEU A 45 5.79 -9.62 -19.07
C LEU A 45 5.45 -8.13 -18.83
N ILE A 46 5.27 -7.73 -17.57
CA ILE A 46 5.01 -6.33 -17.19
C ILE A 46 6.11 -5.41 -17.71
N ARG A 47 7.37 -5.78 -17.50
CA ARG A 47 8.52 -5.01 -18.00
C ARG A 47 8.60 -4.93 -19.52
N SER A 48 8.23 -5.99 -20.24
CA SER A 48 8.22 -5.99 -21.71
C SER A 48 7.20 -4.99 -22.29
N HIS A 49 6.17 -4.61 -21.51
CA HIS A 49 5.20 -3.57 -21.86
C HIS A 49 5.62 -2.16 -21.38
N GLY A 50 6.84 -1.99 -20.85
CA GLY A 50 7.35 -0.70 -20.39
C GLY A 50 6.76 -0.23 -19.06
N LEU A 51 6.09 -1.10 -18.30
CA LEU A 51 5.52 -0.78 -16.99
C LEU A 51 6.49 -1.15 -15.86
N THR A 52 6.42 -0.39 -14.77
CA THR A 52 7.20 -0.63 -13.55
C THR A 52 6.39 -1.47 -12.57
N ILE A 53 7.01 -2.43 -11.89
CA ILE A 53 6.41 -3.08 -10.72
C ILE A 53 6.60 -2.11 -9.55
N THR A 54 5.53 -1.54 -9.03
CA THR A 54 5.58 -0.40 -8.09
C THR A 54 5.54 -0.80 -6.64
N ALA A 55 4.88 -1.91 -6.32
CA ALA A 55 4.86 -2.48 -4.98
C ALA A 55 4.60 -3.99 -5.05
N ILE A 56 5.14 -4.74 -4.09
CA ILE A 56 4.83 -6.16 -3.86
C ILE A 56 4.62 -6.39 -2.36
N GLY A 57 4.01 -7.51 -1.99
CA GLY A 57 3.88 -7.91 -0.60
C GLY A 57 5.25 -8.12 0.07
N GLY A 58 5.45 -7.51 1.23
CA GLY A 58 6.66 -7.67 2.03
C GLY A 58 6.66 -8.98 2.83
N HIS A 59 5.48 -9.43 3.27
CA HIS A 59 5.29 -10.70 3.97
C HIS A 59 3.91 -11.30 3.67
N ASN A 60 3.70 -12.57 4.09
CA ASN A 60 2.65 -13.41 3.53
C ASN A 60 1.27 -13.33 4.20
N SER A 61 1.05 -12.65 5.31
CA SER A 61 -0.26 -12.66 5.98
C SER A 61 -0.68 -11.27 6.42
N ILE A 62 -1.95 -10.94 6.12
CA ILE A 62 -2.61 -9.75 6.65
C ILE A 62 -2.90 -9.93 8.15
N GLU A 63 -3.41 -11.10 8.55
CA GLU A 63 -3.86 -11.39 9.92
C GLU A 63 -2.71 -11.69 10.88
N ALA A 64 -1.74 -12.53 10.45
CA ALA A 64 -0.58 -12.90 11.24
C ALA A 64 0.58 -11.92 10.99
N GLY A 65 0.39 -10.67 11.40
CA GLY A 65 1.25 -9.55 11.07
C GLY A 65 2.23 -9.13 12.16
N LEU A 66 2.69 -7.88 12.02
CA LEU A 66 3.78 -7.28 12.80
C LEU A 66 3.43 -6.98 14.26
N ASN A 67 2.14 -6.95 14.63
CA ASN A 67 1.68 -6.68 16.00
C ASN A 67 1.86 -7.87 16.97
N ARG A 68 2.55 -8.92 16.55
CA ARG A 68 2.86 -10.10 17.37
C ARG A 68 4.35 -10.45 17.28
N ARG A 69 5.03 -10.45 18.43
CA ARG A 69 6.47 -10.77 18.51
C ARG A 69 6.82 -12.15 17.99
N GLU A 70 5.92 -13.13 18.17
CA GLU A 70 6.10 -14.49 17.67
C GLU A 70 6.15 -14.57 16.13
N HIS A 71 5.68 -13.54 15.42
CA HIS A 71 5.75 -13.48 13.95
C HIS A 71 6.99 -12.74 13.44
N HIS A 72 7.70 -11.98 14.29
CA HIS A 72 8.77 -11.08 13.85
C HIS A 72 9.92 -11.80 13.14
N ASP A 73 10.35 -12.98 13.63
CA ASP A 73 11.45 -13.72 12.98
C ASP A 73 11.07 -14.19 11.57
N ARG A 74 9.86 -14.71 11.41
CA ARG A 74 9.33 -15.10 10.10
C ARG A 74 9.20 -13.89 9.19
N ILE A 75 8.55 -12.82 9.64
CA ILE A 75 8.31 -11.60 8.84
C ILE A 75 9.64 -10.94 8.45
N ALA A 76 10.60 -10.87 9.37
CA ALA A 76 11.91 -10.31 9.06
C ALA A 76 12.65 -11.10 7.97
N ALA A 77 12.58 -12.43 8.01
CA ALA A 77 13.16 -13.29 6.97
C ALA A 77 12.44 -13.12 5.62
N GLU A 78 11.11 -13.04 5.62
CA GLU A 78 10.31 -12.81 4.41
C GLU A 78 10.63 -11.45 3.78
N ILE A 79 10.67 -10.36 4.58
CA ILE A 79 11.02 -9.02 4.10
C ILE A 79 12.46 -8.99 3.57
N ALA A 80 13.43 -9.61 4.26
CA ALA A 80 14.80 -9.65 3.79
C ALA A 80 14.91 -10.31 2.40
N ALA A 81 14.26 -11.46 2.20
CA ALA A 81 14.22 -12.13 0.90
C ALA A 81 13.51 -11.29 -0.17
N LYS A 82 12.44 -10.56 0.19
CA LYS A 82 11.73 -9.66 -0.74
C LYS A 82 12.55 -8.42 -1.08
N LEU A 83 13.38 -7.91 -0.16
CA LEU A 83 14.30 -6.80 -0.44
C LEU A 83 15.35 -7.18 -1.49
N GLU A 84 15.91 -8.40 -1.45
CA GLU A 84 16.84 -8.89 -2.48
C GLU A 84 16.17 -8.87 -3.87
N LEU A 85 14.96 -9.41 -3.97
CA LEU A 85 14.17 -9.38 -5.22
C LEU A 85 13.81 -7.95 -5.63
N ALA A 86 13.48 -7.08 -4.68
CA ALA A 86 13.14 -5.70 -4.96
C ALA A 86 14.34 -4.92 -5.55
N VAL A 87 15.54 -5.17 -5.06
CA VAL A 87 16.77 -4.59 -5.63
C VAL A 87 17.02 -5.11 -7.03
N GLU A 88 16.95 -6.43 -7.24
CA GLU A 88 17.15 -7.08 -8.56
C GLU A 88 16.16 -6.54 -9.60
N TRP A 89 14.90 -6.43 -9.21
CA TRP A 89 13.82 -6.01 -10.09
C TRP A 89 13.49 -4.52 -10.03
N GLN A 90 14.25 -3.72 -9.28
CA GLN A 90 14.04 -2.27 -9.12
C GLN A 90 12.62 -1.93 -8.64
N ILE A 91 12.10 -2.74 -7.72
CA ILE A 91 10.78 -2.54 -7.10
C ILE A 91 10.94 -1.57 -5.93
N PRO A 92 10.27 -0.42 -5.93
CA PRO A 92 10.53 0.62 -4.93
C PRO A 92 9.88 0.38 -3.56
N LYS A 93 8.87 -0.51 -3.47
CA LYS A 93 8.07 -0.63 -2.25
C LYS A 93 7.72 -2.08 -1.89
N LEU A 94 7.70 -2.36 -0.57
CA LEU A 94 7.15 -3.58 0.01
C LEU A 94 5.98 -3.22 0.92
N ILE A 95 4.81 -3.85 0.72
CA ILE A 95 3.61 -3.65 1.52
C ILE A 95 3.66 -4.56 2.74
N CYS A 96 3.48 -3.98 3.92
CA CYS A 96 3.51 -4.66 5.21
C CYS A 96 2.17 -4.50 5.94
N PHE A 97 1.83 -5.47 6.80
CA PHE A 97 0.57 -5.50 7.52
C PHE A 97 0.79 -5.60 9.03
N SER A 98 -0.05 -4.89 9.80
CA SER A 98 0.02 -4.93 11.26
C SER A 98 -0.40 -6.27 11.85
N GLY A 99 -1.40 -6.89 11.27
CA GLY A 99 -2.04 -8.09 11.84
C GLY A 99 -3.39 -7.79 12.49
N SER A 100 -4.09 -8.86 12.85
CA SER A 100 -5.33 -8.77 13.62
C SER A 100 -5.07 -8.33 15.04
N ARG A 101 -5.98 -7.55 15.61
CA ARG A 101 -5.94 -7.04 16.98
C ARG A 101 -5.97 -8.17 18.01
N ASP A 102 -6.88 -9.11 17.83
CA ASP A 102 -7.03 -10.33 18.65
C ASP A 102 -6.90 -10.03 20.16
N GLY A 103 -7.63 -9.01 20.59
CA GLY A 103 -7.65 -8.50 21.97
C GLY A 103 -6.45 -7.66 22.41
N LEU A 104 -5.45 -7.40 21.54
CA LEU A 104 -4.32 -6.53 21.86
C LEU A 104 -4.78 -5.05 21.84
N ASP A 105 -4.43 -4.30 22.89
CA ASP A 105 -4.69 -2.86 22.94
C ASP A 105 -3.81 -2.09 21.94
N ASP A 106 -4.26 -0.87 21.60
CA ASP A 106 -3.60 -0.06 20.57
C ASP A 106 -2.18 0.36 20.94
N ALA A 107 -1.92 0.70 22.19
CA ALA A 107 -0.59 1.14 22.61
C ALA A 107 0.42 -0.01 22.48
N SER A 108 0.07 -1.20 22.98
CA SER A 108 0.88 -2.41 22.80
C SER A 108 1.05 -2.80 21.35
N GLY A 109 -0.02 -2.70 20.55
CA GLY A 109 0.03 -2.99 19.11
C GLY A 109 0.99 -2.08 18.35
N ILE A 110 0.97 -0.76 18.64
CA ILE A 110 1.88 0.24 18.07
C ILE A 110 3.34 -0.11 18.41
N GLU A 111 3.63 -0.35 19.70
CA GLU A 111 4.98 -0.67 20.15
C GLU A 111 5.53 -1.94 19.49
N VAL A 112 4.74 -3.02 19.49
CA VAL A 112 5.16 -4.31 18.93
C VAL A 112 5.32 -4.22 17.40
N THR A 113 4.43 -3.54 16.70
CA THR A 113 4.55 -3.33 15.24
C THR A 113 5.82 -2.52 14.91
N ALA A 114 6.09 -1.46 15.66
CA ALA A 114 7.32 -0.66 15.50
C ALA A 114 8.59 -1.47 15.79
N GLU A 115 8.57 -2.33 16.82
CA GLU A 115 9.67 -3.26 17.11
C GLU A 115 9.94 -4.20 15.92
N GLY A 116 8.90 -4.78 15.34
CA GLY A 116 9.01 -5.66 14.17
C GLY A 116 9.60 -4.96 12.94
N LEU A 117 9.08 -3.76 12.60
CA LEU A 117 9.60 -2.97 11.48
C LEU A 117 11.03 -2.47 11.72
N SER A 118 11.40 -2.14 12.95
CA SER A 118 12.75 -1.69 13.29
C SER A 118 13.82 -2.74 13.01
N ARG A 119 13.47 -4.03 13.08
CA ARG A 119 14.38 -5.14 12.76
C ARG A 119 14.86 -5.16 11.31
N VAL A 120 14.05 -4.61 10.41
CA VAL A 120 14.30 -4.64 8.95
C VAL A 120 14.48 -3.24 8.35
N ALA A 121 14.25 -2.18 9.12
CA ALA A 121 14.32 -0.79 8.64
C ALA A 121 15.68 -0.47 8.03
N ARG A 122 16.77 -0.90 8.67
CA ARG A 122 18.14 -0.67 8.15
C ARG A 122 18.39 -1.41 6.84
N LEU A 123 17.89 -2.63 6.69
CA LEU A 123 18.00 -3.38 5.43
C LEU A 123 17.25 -2.66 4.30
N ALA A 124 16.07 -2.12 4.59
CA ALA A 124 15.27 -1.34 3.63
C ALA A 124 15.98 -0.03 3.24
N GLU A 125 16.64 0.65 4.20
CA GLU A 125 17.46 1.84 3.93
C GLU A 125 18.62 1.53 3.00
N ASP A 126 19.38 0.48 3.30
CA ASP A 126 20.55 0.07 2.52
C ASP A 126 20.14 -0.40 1.11
N ALA A 127 18.98 -1.06 0.97
CA ALA A 127 18.40 -1.46 -0.30
C ALA A 127 17.78 -0.30 -1.09
N GLY A 128 17.53 0.85 -0.47
CA GLY A 128 16.80 1.96 -1.07
C GLY A 128 15.31 1.70 -1.30
N VAL A 129 14.74 0.64 -0.70
CA VAL A 129 13.36 0.21 -0.84
C VAL A 129 12.54 0.75 0.33
N MET A 130 11.28 1.11 0.09
CA MET A 130 10.38 1.60 1.13
C MET A 130 9.50 0.46 1.65
N LEU A 131 9.39 0.32 2.95
CA LEU A 131 8.38 -0.50 3.62
C LEU A 131 7.15 0.38 3.87
N VAL A 132 6.00 0.00 3.34
CA VAL A 132 4.76 0.74 3.52
C VAL A 132 3.77 -0.10 4.33
N LEU A 133 3.46 0.37 5.56
CA LEU A 133 2.46 -0.25 6.42
C LEU A 133 1.08 0.16 5.93
N GLU A 134 0.27 -0.81 5.51
CA GLU A 134 -1.02 -0.55 4.91
C GLU A 134 -2.10 -0.29 5.94
N LEU A 135 -2.88 0.77 5.70
CA LEU A 135 -4.08 1.13 6.44
C LEU A 135 -5.29 0.42 5.82
N LEU A 136 -5.89 -0.53 6.56
CA LEU A 136 -7.05 -1.28 6.10
C LEU A 136 -8.27 -0.99 6.99
N ASN A 137 -9.48 -1.18 6.48
CA ASN A 137 -10.68 -1.03 7.29
C ASN A 137 -11.02 -2.31 8.06
N SER A 138 -11.28 -2.17 9.35
CA SER A 138 -11.74 -3.25 10.23
C SER A 138 -13.27 -3.39 10.28
N LYS A 139 -14.01 -2.44 9.69
CA LYS A 139 -15.49 -2.42 9.73
C LYS A 139 -16.16 -3.33 8.72
N VAL A 140 -15.54 -3.54 7.55
CA VAL A 140 -16.17 -4.23 6.40
C VAL A 140 -15.30 -5.35 5.87
N ASP A 141 -14.06 -5.03 5.40
CA ASP A 141 -13.28 -5.95 4.58
C ASP A 141 -12.28 -6.80 5.38
N HIS A 142 -11.70 -6.24 6.45
CA HIS A 142 -10.66 -6.89 7.26
C HIS A 142 -11.01 -6.85 8.75
N PRO A 143 -12.05 -7.57 9.20
CA PRO A 143 -12.46 -7.56 10.59
C PRO A 143 -11.29 -7.77 11.53
N ASP A 144 -11.24 -6.96 12.60
CA ASP A 144 -10.19 -7.02 13.64
C ASP A 144 -8.77 -6.59 13.20
N TYR A 145 -8.56 -6.12 11.98
CA TYR A 145 -7.26 -5.56 11.58
C TYR A 145 -6.87 -4.36 12.46
N GLN A 146 -5.60 -4.28 12.90
CA GLN A 146 -5.24 -3.31 13.94
C GLN A 146 -4.82 -1.94 13.41
N CYS A 147 -4.09 -1.86 12.30
CA CYS A 147 -3.69 -0.59 11.68
C CYS A 147 -4.85 -0.02 10.82
N ASP A 148 -5.95 0.30 11.46
CA ASP A 148 -7.20 0.72 10.82
C ASP A 148 -7.50 2.23 10.91
N HIS A 149 -6.57 3.01 11.48
CA HIS A 149 -6.64 4.47 11.57
C HIS A 149 -5.27 5.10 11.28
N THR A 150 -5.27 6.24 10.59
CA THR A 150 -4.03 6.94 10.20
C THR A 150 -3.17 7.33 11.39
N ALA A 151 -3.76 7.81 12.47
CA ALA A 151 -3.02 8.19 13.68
C ALA A 151 -2.26 7.00 14.30
N TRP A 152 -2.85 5.80 14.29
CA TRP A 152 -2.21 4.57 14.77
C TRP A 152 -0.96 4.23 13.93
N GLY A 153 -1.12 4.19 12.61
CA GLY A 153 0.00 3.91 11.70
C GLY A 153 1.10 4.98 11.74
N ALA A 154 0.72 6.26 11.87
CA ALA A 154 1.67 7.37 12.01
C ALA A 154 2.49 7.26 13.31
N ALA A 155 1.88 6.81 14.41
CA ALA A 155 2.60 6.54 15.66
C ALA A 155 3.64 5.42 15.49
N VAL A 156 3.31 4.35 14.77
CA VAL A 156 4.28 3.29 14.42
C VAL A 156 5.45 3.87 13.63
N CYS A 157 5.19 4.63 12.56
CA CYS A 157 6.23 5.24 11.74
C CYS A 157 7.13 6.19 12.56
N ALA A 158 6.54 6.95 13.49
CA ALA A 158 7.28 7.85 14.37
C ALA A 158 8.22 7.11 15.33
N LEU A 159 7.79 5.96 15.87
CA LEU A 159 8.62 5.12 16.75
C LEU A 159 9.78 4.46 15.98
N VAL A 160 9.54 3.96 14.77
CA VAL A 160 10.60 3.38 13.91
C VAL A 160 11.60 4.44 13.48
N ALA A 161 11.14 5.67 13.25
CA ALA A 161 11.94 6.84 12.86
C ALA A 161 12.85 6.61 11.63
N SER A 162 12.47 5.72 10.72
CA SER A 162 13.20 5.45 9.47
C SER A 162 12.59 6.23 8.30
N PRO A 163 13.39 6.85 7.43
CA PRO A 163 12.88 7.48 6.22
C PRO A 163 12.30 6.47 5.21
N ARG A 164 12.58 5.17 5.38
CA ARG A 164 12.10 4.08 4.52
C ARG A 164 10.94 3.29 5.11
N VAL A 165 10.41 3.70 6.25
CA VAL A 165 9.17 3.12 6.83
C VAL A 165 8.10 4.19 6.81
N LYS A 166 7.06 3.97 6.01
CA LYS A 166 5.97 4.90 5.75
C LYS A 166 4.63 4.17 5.79
N LEU A 167 3.54 4.90 5.56
CA LEU A 167 2.19 4.36 5.40
C LEU A 167 1.88 4.14 3.92
N LEU A 168 1.12 3.11 3.64
CA LEU A 168 0.27 3.04 2.47
C LEU A 168 -1.11 3.54 2.90
N TYR A 169 -1.50 4.69 2.35
CA TYR A 169 -2.80 5.31 2.62
C TYR A 169 -3.81 4.85 1.57
N ASP A 170 -4.65 3.90 1.92
CA ASP A 170 -5.76 3.50 1.06
C ASP A 170 -6.97 4.40 1.33
N VAL A 171 -7.30 5.21 0.34
CA VAL A 171 -8.40 6.19 0.41
C VAL A 171 -9.76 5.51 0.64
N TYR A 172 -9.98 4.33 0.05
CA TYR A 172 -11.21 3.58 0.24
C TYR A 172 -11.34 3.08 1.68
N HIS A 173 -10.28 2.46 2.20
CA HIS A 173 -10.28 1.95 3.57
C HIS A 173 -10.43 3.09 4.60
N MET A 174 -9.73 4.18 4.41
CA MET A 174 -9.78 5.31 5.35
C MET A 174 -11.08 6.10 5.24
N GLN A 175 -11.76 6.12 4.10
CA GLN A 175 -13.11 6.67 4.02
C GLN A 175 -14.08 5.90 4.92
N ILE A 176 -14.00 4.57 4.95
CA ILE A 176 -14.84 3.71 5.80
C ILE A 176 -14.55 3.93 7.29
N MET A 177 -13.27 4.08 7.65
CA MET A 177 -12.85 4.15 9.04
C MET A 177 -12.99 5.55 9.65
N GLU A 178 -12.47 6.58 9.00
CA GLU A 178 -12.29 7.88 9.61
C GLU A 178 -12.84 9.07 8.76
N GLY A 179 -12.95 8.92 7.43
CA GLY A 179 -13.35 10.04 6.58
C GLY A 179 -12.34 11.18 6.57
N ASP A 180 -12.79 12.43 6.32
CA ASP A 180 -11.95 13.65 6.35
C ASP A 180 -10.61 13.53 5.58
N ILE A 181 -10.66 12.81 4.48
CA ILE A 181 -9.49 12.31 3.71
C ILE A 181 -8.49 13.42 3.37
N ILE A 182 -8.97 14.59 2.90
CA ILE A 182 -8.08 15.66 2.43
C ILE A 182 -7.25 16.25 3.57
N ARG A 183 -7.87 16.50 4.73
CA ARG A 183 -7.16 17.02 5.90
C ARG A 183 -6.19 15.99 6.46
N THR A 184 -6.60 14.74 6.55
CA THR A 184 -5.74 13.63 7.00
C THR A 184 -4.50 13.47 6.12
N ILE A 185 -4.65 13.56 4.79
CA ILE A 185 -3.52 13.56 3.85
C ILE A 185 -2.57 14.73 4.12
N ASP A 186 -3.09 15.94 4.30
CA ASP A 186 -2.28 17.13 4.56
C ASP A 186 -1.51 17.02 5.88
N GLU A 187 -2.18 16.61 6.96
CA GLU A 187 -1.58 16.46 8.29
C GLU A 187 -0.51 15.37 8.35
N HIS A 188 -0.71 14.26 7.64
CA HIS A 188 0.17 13.08 7.69
C HIS A 188 1.06 12.91 6.46
N GLN A 189 1.12 13.88 5.54
CA GLN A 189 1.85 13.79 4.26
C GLN A 189 3.30 13.30 4.41
N ALA A 190 4.00 13.70 5.47
CA ALA A 190 5.37 13.28 5.73
C ALA A 190 5.49 11.77 6.04
N MET A 191 4.41 11.13 6.49
CA MET A 191 4.35 9.71 6.85
C MET A 191 3.80 8.84 5.74
N ILE A 192 3.18 9.40 4.69
CA ILE A 192 2.59 8.62 3.60
C ILE A 192 3.62 8.41 2.49
N GLY A 193 3.86 7.15 2.13
CA GLY A 193 4.80 6.73 1.08
C GLY A 193 4.13 6.11 -0.14
N HIS A 194 2.86 5.73 -0.05
CA HIS A 194 2.08 5.16 -1.15
C HIS A 194 0.60 5.42 -0.97
N TYR A 195 -0.17 5.37 -2.07
CA TYR A 195 -1.62 5.56 -2.07
C TYR A 195 -2.31 4.46 -2.85
N HIS A 196 -3.41 3.93 -2.27
CA HIS A 196 -4.38 3.11 -2.97
C HIS A 196 -5.74 3.82 -3.07
N THR A 197 -6.53 3.48 -4.09
CA THR A 197 -7.83 4.13 -4.37
C THR A 197 -8.85 3.14 -4.88
N ALA A 198 -10.09 3.28 -4.41
CA ALA A 198 -11.28 2.63 -4.94
C ALA A 198 -12.52 3.46 -4.66
N GLY A 199 -13.62 3.20 -5.37
CA GLY A 199 -14.91 3.83 -5.10
C GLY A 199 -15.53 3.33 -3.80
N ASN A 200 -16.06 4.22 -2.96
CA ASN A 200 -16.80 3.86 -1.75
C ASN A 200 -18.25 4.37 -1.84
N PRO A 201 -19.26 3.54 -1.50
CA PRO A 201 -19.17 2.15 -1.05
C PRO A 201 -18.87 1.15 -2.17
N GLY A 202 -18.49 -0.08 -1.80
CA GLY A 202 -18.45 -1.25 -2.67
C GLY A 202 -17.10 -1.58 -3.30
N ARG A 203 -16.08 -0.72 -3.14
CA ARG A 203 -14.73 -0.92 -3.70
C ARG A 203 -14.71 -1.06 -5.23
N HIS A 204 -15.65 -0.39 -5.92
CA HIS A 204 -15.79 -0.40 -7.38
C HIS A 204 -15.09 0.80 -8.03
N GLU A 205 -15.42 1.06 -9.30
CA GLU A 205 -14.85 2.15 -10.08
C GLU A 205 -15.03 3.53 -9.43
N ILE A 206 -14.11 4.44 -9.71
CA ILE A 206 -14.15 5.85 -9.30
C ILE A 206 -15.13 6.62 -10.22
N GLY A 207 -16.37 6.16 -10.25
CA GLY A 207 -17.45 6.73 -11.07
C GLY A 207 -18.32 7.72 -10.31
N SER A 208 -19.48 8.05 -10.88
CA SER A 208 -20.46 8.96 -10.29
C SER A 208 -21.35 8.31 -9.22
N SER A 209 -21.29 6.98 -9.08
CA SER A 209 -22.11 6.21 -8.12
C SER A 209 -21.48 6.05 -6.74
N GLN A 210 -20.28 6.62 -6.52
CA GLN A 210 -19.53 6.55 -5.27
C GLN A 210 -19.43 7.93 -4.59
N GLU A 211 -19.09 7.98 -3.30
CA GLU A 211 -19.21 9.19 -2.48
C GLU A 211 -17.95 10.05 -2.39
N LEU A 212 -16.76 9.55 -2.84
CA LEU A 212 -15.48 10.25 -2.74
C LEU A 212 -15.29 11.27 -3.88
N ASN A 213 -14.88 12.48 -3.55
CA ASN A 213 -14.50 13.48 -4.55
C ASN A 213 -13.04 13.31 -4.98
N TYR A 214 -12.76 12.35 -5.84
CA TYR A 214 -11.40 12.05 -6.28
C TYR A 214 -10.68 13.20 -6.98
N VAL A 215 -11.40 14.12 -7.62
CA VAL A 215 -10.77 15.32 -8.19
C VAL A 215 -10.16 16.19 -7.09
N ALA A 216 -10.84 16.37 -5.98
CA ALA A 216 -10.33 17.13 -4.84
C ALA A 216 -9.22 16.37 -4.11
N ILE A 217 -9.38 15.06 -3.91
CA ILE A 217 -8.39 14.18 -3.26
C ILE A 217 -7.07 14.16 -4.05
N MET A 218 -7.12 13.95 -5.37
CA MET A 218 -5.92 13.96 -6.21
C MET A 218 -5.20 15.30 -6.23
N ARG A 219 -5.95 16.42 -6.15
CA ARG A 219 -5.35 17.74 -6.00
C ARG A 219 -4.64 17.90 -4.66
N ALA A 220 -5.22 17.38 -3.58
CA ALA A 220 -4.59 17.38 -2.26
C ALA A 220 -3.29 16.55 -2.27
N ILE A 221 -3.32 15.32 -2.80
CA ILE A 221 -2.12 14.48 -2.95
C ILE A 221 -1.04 15.21 -3.78
N ALA A 222 -1.40 15.80 -4.92
CA ALA A 222 -0.45 16.54 -5.76
C ALA A 222 0.13 17.78 -5.05
N ALA A 223 -0.65 18.44 -4.19
CA ALA A 223 -0.24 19.61 -3.43
C ALA A 223 0.81 19.30 -2.35
N THR A 224 0.84 18.06 -1.79
CA THR A 224 1.89 17.61 -0.86
C THR A 224 3.27 17.50 -1.50
N GLY A 225 3.36 17.58 -2.82
CA GLY A 225 4.61 17.31 -3.56
C GLY A 225 4.83 15.84 -3.90
N TYR A 226 3.90 14.95 -3.56
CA TYR A 226 3.98 13.52 -3.95
C TYR A 226 3.99 13.37 -5.48
N ARG A 227 4.94 12.61 -6.02
CA ARG A 227 5.14 12.42 -7.48
C ARG A 227 5.31 10.97 -7.87
N ASP A 228 5.18 10.09 -6.91
CA ASP A 228 5.26 8.64 -7.12
C ASP A 228 3.89 8.09 -7.56
N TRP A 229 3.67 6.80 -7.50
CA TRP A 229 2.44 6.17 -7.99
C TRP A 229 1.28 6.26 -7.00
N VAL A 230 0.09 6.55 -7.53
CA VAL A 230 -1.21 6.29 -6.91
C VAL A 230 -1.80 5.07 -7.60
N CYS A 231 -2.06 4.02 -6.85
CA CYS A 231 -2.53 2.75 -7.37
C CYS A 231 -4.06 2.66 -7.32
N HIS A 232 -4.66 2.23 -8.42
CA HIS A 232 -6.08 1.90 -8.47
C HIS A 232 -6.27 0.44 -8.08
N GLU A 233 -6.92 0.22 -6.94
CA GLU A 233 -7.13 -1.10 -6.35
C GLU A 233 -8.63 -1.35 -6.12
N PHE A 234 -9.42 -1.15 -7.15
CA PHE A 234 -10.86 -1.41 -7.11
C PHE A 234 -11.24 -2.70 -7.85
N VAL A 235 -12.38 -3.26 -7.48
CA VAL A 235 -12.97 -4.44 -8.15
C VAL A 235 -13.90 -3.94 -9.25
N PRO A 236 -13.56 -4.11 -10.54
CA PRO A 236 -14.41 -3.71 -11.64
C PRO A 236 -15.79 -4.40 -11.58
N ALA A 237 -16.89 -3.63 -11.72
CA ALA A 237 -18.28 -4.12 -11.69
C ALA A 237 -18.69 -4.84 -12.96
#